data_ac3d3563bc7f386a2498bd5d6243514b
#
_entry.id   ac3d3563bc7f386a2498bd5d6243514b
#
_cell.length_a   1.000
_cell.length_b   1.000
_cell.length_c   1.000
_cell.angle_alpha   90.00
_cell.angle_beta   90.00
_cell.angle_gamma   90.00
#
_symmetry.space_group_name_H-M   'P 1'
#
loop_
_entity.id
_entity.type
_entity.pdbx_description
1 polymer ?
#
loop_
_entity_poly.entity_id
_entity_poly.type
_entity_poly.pdbx_seq_one_letter_code
_entity_poly.pdbx_strand_id
1 'polypeptide(L)'
;MDHKRRILIVMMDGFDPAYLQASDMPNTKRMIASGFYKTVKGMMPSVTNVNNTGICCGGPPSLHGITANSYFDLQTRKEEYMDKAAMVLAPTVFERAAPHGFKSALMTAKKKTQSLLRTGATIRLAAEAPGDAEGSAIDWTGRLGPAPDIYSPEINHWLFRATQIVLNETDTDLVYFHTTDYPMHMEPPWGEMSQFHLGEWDRLLGETLDAHPDLEVYMSADHGMNFKSRCYDLNKLVPRKGAEIFFAMSAERDPYVKHHRTYGGTAFVWLKQPGDFARVADVCRRLDGVEAVYDRYTAASIFELHPDRIGDMLVTGDIDTVFGPMDNKDGIEELPEAFRTHGGSDEANVPLIIYNREVDPRDWHKYRHNYDLIRPIGF
;
A
#
# COMPACT_ATOMS: atom_id res chain seq x y z
N MET A 1 17.44 -19.03 28.79
CA MET A 1 16.23 -18.20 28.55
C MET A 1 16.16 -18.08 27.07
N ASP A 2 15.11 -18.63 26.44
CA ASP A 2 14.87 -18.35 25.01
C ASP A 2 14.72 -16.85 24.87
N HIS A 3 15.64 -16.22 24.16
CA HIS A 3 15.52 -14.81 23.84
C HIS A 3 14.25 -14.63 22.98
N LYS A 4 13.29 -13.87 23.49
CA LYS A 4 12.05 -13.59 22.80
C LYS A 4 12.40 -12.87 21.50
N ARG A 5 11.88 -13.37 20.38
CA ARG A 5 12.11 -12.80 19.05
C ARG A 5 11.68 -11.33 19.02
N ARG A 6 12.47 -10.48 18.38
CA ARG A 6 12.11 -9.10 18.07
C ARG A 6 11.96 -8.94 16.57
N ILE A 7 10.85 -8.38 16.14
CA ILE A 7 10.42 -8.37 14.75
C ILE A 7 10.09 -6.95 14.31
N LEU A 8 10.68 -6.52 13.20
CA LEU A 8 10.33 -5.29 12.49
C LEU A 8 9.78 -5.66 11.12
N ILE A 9 8.50 -5.38 10.88
CA ILE A 9 7.87 -5.47 9.57
C ILE A 9 7.87 -4.07 8.98
N VAL A 10 8.44 -3.92 7.80
CA VAL A 10 8.52 -2.64 7.06
C VAL A 10 7.68 -2.74 5.80
N MET A 11 6.65 -1.93 5.73
CA MET A 11 5.93 -1.63 4.49
C MET A 11 6.35 -0.25 4.01
N MET A 12 7.17 -0.22 2.96
CA MET A 12 7.67 1.00 2.38
C MET A 12 6.80 1.40 1.19
N ASP A 13 5.96 2.40 1.41
CA ASP A 13 4.93 2.85 0.46
C ASP A 13 5.57 3.36 -0.86
N GLY A 14 5.13 2.82 -2.00
CA GLY A 14 5.59 3.22 -3.32
C GLY A 14 7.00 2.73 -3.73
N PHE A 15 7.62 1.80 -2.99
CA PHE A 15 9.00 1.37 -3.18
C PHE A 15 9.10 0.13 -4.08
N ASP A 16 9.44 0.33 -5.34
CA ASP A 16 9.66 -0.75 -6.31
C ASP A 16 11.15 -1.08 -6.52
N PRO A 17 11.47 -2.13 -7.30
CA PRO A 17 12.84 -2.51 -7.62
C PRO A 17 13.66 -1.42 -8.31
N ALA A 18 13.04 -0.46 -9.04
CA ALA A 18 13.77 0.62 -9.69
C ALA A 18 14.34 1.61 -8.66
N TYR A 19 13.59 1.90 -7.59
CA TYR A 19 14.08 2.70 -6.47
C TYR A 19 15.25 2.01 -5.75
N LEU A 20 15.13 0.70 -5.49
CA LEU A 20 16.20 -0.08 -4.87
C LEU A 20 17.47 -0.10 -5.73
N GLN A 21 17.34 -0.18 -7.05
CA GLN A 21 18.47 -0.20 -7.99
C GLN A 21 19.14 1.18 -8.12
N ALA A 22 18.34 2.24 -8.17
CA ALA A 22 18.84 3.61 -8.40
C ALA A 22 19.43 4.26 -7.15
N SER A 23 19.15 3.75 -5.94
CA SER A 23 19.52 4.40 -4.70
C SER A 23 20.74 3.77 -4.03
N ASP A 24 21.53 4.62 -3.36
CA ASP A 24 22.60 4.15 -2.48
C ASP A 24 22.04 3.76 -1.12
N MET A 25 21.74 2.47 -0.97
CA MET A 25 21.14 1.88 0.23
C MET A 25 22.02 0.73 0.75
N PRO A 26 23.20 1.04 1.33
CA PRO A 26 24.18 0.01 1.71
C PRO A 26 23.64 -0.94 2.79
N ASN A 27 22.81 -0.47 3.72
CA ASN A 27 22.28 -1.31 4.79
C ASN A 27 21.17 -2.25 4.27
N THR A 28 20.30 -1.78 3.39
CA THR A 28 19.34 -2.64 2.68
C THR A 28 20.05 -3.67 1.81
N LYS A 29 21.10 -3.26 1.08
CA LYS A 29 21.93 -4.18 0.30
C LYS A 29 22.65 -5.21 1.20
N ARG A 30 23.09 -4.81 2.40
CA ARG A 30 23.63 -5.74 3.42
C ARG A 30 22.60 -6.80 3.84
N MET A 31 21.34 -6.39 4.07
CA MET A 31 20.26 -7.34 4.39
C MET A 31 20.01 -8.32 3.23
N ILE A 32 20.00 -7.83 2.00
CA ILE A 32 19.81 -8.66 0.79
C ILE A 32 20.94 -9.68 0.64
N ALA A 33 22.19 -9.26 0.86
CA ALA A 33 23.35 -10.12 0.70
C ALA A 33 23.44 -11.26 1.70
N SER A 34 22.86 -11.09 2.90
CA SER A 34 22.92 -12.07 4.01
C SER A 34 21.57 -12.68 4.39
N GLY A 35 20.48 -12.26 3.74
CA GLY A 35 19.14 -12.75 3.99
C GLY A 35 18.48 -13.34 2.75
N PHE A 36 17.14 -13.30 2.72
CA PHE A 36 16.34 -13.70 1.57
C PHE A 36 15.85 -12.46 0.82
N TYR A 37 16.00 -12.47 -0.50
CA TYR A 37 15.48 -11.42 -1.40
C TYR A 37 14.77 -12.04 -2.59
N LYS A 38 13.62 -11.49 -2.93
CA LYS A 38 12.89 -11.82 -4.15
C LYS A 38 12.04 -10.62 -4.60
N THR A 39 11.96 -10.37 -5.91
CA THR A 39 10.90 -9.54 -6.48
C THR A 39 9.63 -10.38 -6.55
N VAL A 40 8.56 -9.87 -5.95
CA VAL A 40 7.24 -10.51 -5.88
C VAL A 40 6.18 -9.58 -6.44
N LYS A 41 4.93 -10.04 -6.51
CA LYS A 41 3.79 -9.22 -6.91
C LYS A 41 3.06 -8.66 -5.70
N GLY A 42 2.75 -7.37 -5.71
CA GLY A 42 1.64 -6.82 -4.94
C GLY A 42 0.31 -7.33 -5.49
N MET A 43 -0.74 -7.18 -4.71
CA MET A 43 -2.10 -7.51 -5.13
C MET A 43 -2.67 -6.40 -6.02
N MET A 44 -3.54 -6.80 -6.95
CA MET A 44 -4.33 -5.88 -7.76
C MET A 44 -5.68 -5.57 -7.10
N PRO A 45 -6.15 -4.32 -7.17
CA PRO A 45 -5.42 -3.12 -7.61
C PRO A 45 -4.19 -2.85 -6.77
N SER A 46 -3.10 -2.38 -7.40
CA SER A 46 -1.85 -2.08 -6.70
C SER A 46 -1.93 -0.73 -5.98
N VAL A 47 -2.73 -0.69 -4.91
CA VAL A 47 -3.01 0.49 -4.09
C VAL A 47 -2.74 0.21 -2.61
N THR A 48 -2.48 1.27 -1.84
CA THR A 48 -1.96 1.19 -0.48
C THR A 48 -2.82 0.34 0.45
N ASN A 49 -4.13 0.61 0.57
CA ASN A 49 -4.97 -0.11 1.54
C ASN A 49 -5.04 -1.60 1.25
N VAL A 50 -5.11 -2.00 -0.04
CA VAL A 50 -5.18 -3.41 -0.47
C VAL A 50 -3.93 -4.15 -0.01
N ASN A 51 -2.77 -3.63 -0.36
CA ASN A 51 -1.51 -4.32 -0.14
C ASN A 51 -1.01 -4.20 1.29
N ASN A 52 -1.20 -3.05 1.94
CA ASN A 52 -0.85 -2.86 3.33
C ASN A 52 -1.66 -3.80 4.25
N THR A 53 -2.97 -3.92 3.99
CA THR A 53 -3.81 -4.90 4.70
C THR A 53 -3.40 -6.34 4.37
N GLY A 54 -3.07 -6.62 3.10
CA GLY A 54 -2.57 -7.91 2.67
C GLY A 54 -1.31 -8.34 3.43
N ILE A 55 -0.31 -7.47 3.55
CA ILE A 55 0.91 -7.73 4.33
C ILE A 55 0.56 -7.92 5.82
N CYS A 56 -0.27 -7.03 6.38
CA CYS A 56 -0.64 -7.09 7.79
C CYS A 56 -1.43 -8.35 8.16
N CYS A 57 -2.29 -8.84 7.25
CA CYS A 57 -3.11 -10.05 7.47
C CYS A 57 -2.47 -11.34 6.91
N GLY A 58 -1.44 -11.23 6.06
CA GLY A 58 -0.78 -12.38 5.43
C GLY A 58 -1.66 -13.11 4.42
N GLY A 59 -2.44 -12.37 3.61
CA GLY A 59 -3.32 -12.97 2.63
C GLY A 59 -3.94 -11.98 1.64
N PRO A 60 -4.66 -12.49 0.62
CA PRO A 60 -5.23 -11.69 -0.45
C PRO A 60 -6.48 -10.90 -0.05
N PRO A 61 -6.93 -9.95 -0.89
CA PRO A 61 -8.17 -9.18 -0.69
C PRO A 61 -9.43 -10.04 -0.48
N SER A 62 -9.52 -11.22 -1.09
CA SER A 62 -10.61 -12.17 -0.86
C SER A 62 -10.69 -12.64 0.60
N LEU A 63 -9.56 -12.67 1.32
CA LEU A 63 -9.49 -13.02 2.72
C LEU A 63 -9.77 -11.82 3.63
N HIS A 64 -9.07 -10.70 3.41
CA HIS A 64 -9.14 -9.55 4.34
C HIS A 64 -10.19 -8.50 3.96
N GLY A 65 -10.79 -8.60 2.78
CA GLY A 65 -11.94 -7.79 2.37
C GLY A 65 -11.64 -6.37 1.90
N ILE A 66 -10.40 -5.89 1.94
CA ILE A 66 -10.03 -4.55 1.46
C ILE A 66 -9.64 -4.67 -0.01
N THR A 67 -10.42 -4.03 -0.90
CA THR A 67 -10.34 -4.20 -2.35
C THR A 67 -9.92 -2.95 -3.11
N ALA A 68 -9.87 -1.80 -2.43
CA ALA A 68 -9.45 -0.51 -2.96
C ALA A 68 -9.10 0.44 -1.81
N ASN A 69 -8.72 1.68 -2.10
CA ASN A 69 -8.61 2.73 -1.08
C ASN A 69 -10.00 3.23 -0.65
N SER A 70 -10.95 3.29 -1.57
CA SER A 70 -12.35 3.66 -1.30
C SER A 70 -13.32 2.61 -1.85
N TYR A 71 -14.55 2.66 -1.38
CA TYR A 71 -15.65 1.86 -1.91
C TYR A 71 -16.85 2.74 -2.24
N PHE A 72 -17.73 2.23 -3.09
CA PHE A 72 -18.98 2.89 -3.39
C PHE A 72 -20.12 2.21 -2.62
N ASP A 73 -20.72 2.96 -1.71
CA ASP A 73 -21.89 2.48 -0.94
C ASP A 73 -23.15 2.62 -1.80
N LEU A 74 -23.70 1.47 -2.19
CA LEU A 74 -24.92 1.40 -3.01
C LEU A 74 -26.18 1.94 -2.30
N GLN A 75 -26.20 1.94 -0.96
CA GLN A 75 -27.35 2.42 -0.19
C GLN A 75 -27.34 3.94 -0.11
N THR A 76 -26.20 4.52 0.26
CA THR A 76 -26.05 5.97 0.40
C THR A 76 -25.70 6.64 -0.93
N ARG A 77 -25.28 5.89 -1.94
CA ARG A 77 -24.76 6.36 -3.25
C ARG A 77 -23.60 7.33 -3.10
N LYS A 78 -22.70 7.04 -2.17
CA LYS A 78 -21.51 7.85 -1.90
C LYS A 78 -20.23 7.02 -2.00
N GLU A 79 -19.17 7.69 -2.42
CA GLU A 79 -17.81 7.21 -2.24
C GLU A 79 -17.43 7.36 -0.77
N GLU A 80 -16.93 6.29 -0.16
CA GLU A 80 -16.42 6.29 1.20
C GLU A 80 -15.03 5.66 1.22
N TYR A 81 -14.16 6.15 2.10
CA TYR A 81 -12.81 5.60 2.26
C TYR A 81 -12.84 4.31 3.11
N MET A 82 -11.98 3.34 2.77
CA MET A 82 -11.85 2.08 3.52
C MET A 82 -10.85 2.27 4.67
N ASP A 83 -11.23 2.96 5.75
CA ASP A 83 -10.37 3.28 6.90
C ASP A 83 -10.85 2.70 8.24
N LYS A 84 -11.94 1.93 8.25
CA LYS A 84 -12.49 1.39 9.49
C LYS A 84 -11.94 -0.02 9.75
N ALA A 85 -11.38 -0.27 10.94
CA ALA A 85 -10.88 -1.59 11.32
C ALA A 85 -11.93 -2.71 11.16
N ALA A 86 -13.22 -2.41 11.38
CA ALA A 86 -14.31 -3.36 11.17
C ALA A 86 -14.50 -3.83 9.71
N MET A 87 -13.87 -3.16 8.75
CA MET A 87 -13.87 -3.58 7.34
C MET A 87 -12.87 -4.69 7.05
N VAL A 88 -11.85 -4.86 7.91
CA VAL A 88 -10.86 -5.94 7.80
C VAL A 88 -11.47 -7.23 8.32
N LEU A 89 -11.63 -8.22 7.43
CA LEU A 89 -12.32 -9.48 7.73
C LEU A 89 -11.39 -10.60 8.26
N ALA A 90 -10.08 -10.41 8.15
CA ALA A 90 -9.09 -11.36 8.61
C ALA A 90 -8.33 -10.83 9.83
N PRO A 91 -7.84 -11.69 10.72
CA PRO A 91 -7.02 -11.26 11.84
C PRO A 91 -5.71 -10.66 11.35
N THR A 92 -5.33 -9.53 11.94
CA THR A 92 -4.04 -8.87 11.70
C THR A 92 -2.88 -9.69 12.29
N VAL A 93 -1.65 -9.38 11.90
CA VAL A 93 -0.46 -9.96 12.52
C VAL A 93 -0.40 -9.67 14.03
N PHE A 94 -0.95 -8.56 14.48
CA PHE A 94 -1.02 -8.19 15.90
C PHE A 94 -1.97 -9.11 16.68
N GLU A 95 -3.16 -9.36 16.13
CA GLU A 95 -4.13 -10.28 16.73
C GLU A 95 -3.61 -11.71 16.80
N ARG A 96 -2.85 -12.14 15.78
CA ARG A 96 -2.22 -13.46 15.76
C ARG A 96 -1.04 -13.57 16.72
N ALA A 97 -0.27 -12.48 16.89
CA ALA A 97 0.90 -12.43 17.79
C ALA A 97 0.51 -12.39 19.28
N ALA A 98 -0.61 -11.75 19.63
CA ALA A 98 -1.04 -11.54 21.01
C ALA A 98 -1.21 -12.84 21.83
N PRO A 99 -1.82 -13.94 21.32
CA PRO A 99 -1.90 -15.22 22.05
C PRO A 99 -0.52 -15.85 22.36
N HIS A 100 0.50 -15.50 21.59
CA HIS A 100 1.89 -15.93 21.82
C HIS A 100 2.65 -15.01 22.81
N GLY A 101 1.94 -14.06 23.44
CA GLY A 101 2.50 -13.14 24.42
C GLY A 101 3.33 -12.00 23.82
N PHE A 102 3.23 -11.75 22.51
CA PHE A 102 3.91 -10.63 21.87
C PHE A 102 3.18 -9.31 22.14
N LYS A 103 3.94 -8.30 22.54
CA LYS A 103 3.48 -6.90 22.54
C LYS A 103 3.85 -6.27 21.21
N SER A 104 2.92 -5.54 20.61
CA SER A 104 3.09 -5.06 19.25
C SER A 104 2.85 -3.54 19.13
N ALA A 105 3.51 -2.94 18.15
CA ALA A 105 3.33 -1.54 17.81
C ALA A 105 2.98 -1.38 16.33
N LEU A 106 2.00 -0.53 16.04
CA LEU A 106 1.68 0.00 14.71
C LEU A 106 2.21 1.43 14.60
N MET A 107 3.24 1.60 13.81
CA MET A 107 3.92 2.86 13.53
C MET A 107 3.67 3.24 12.08
N THR A 108 2.86 4.26 11.82
CA THR A 108 2.48 4.65 10.44
C THR A 108 2.60 6.15 10.24
N ALA A 109 2.87 6.59 9.01
CA ALA A 109 2.82 8.00 8.66
C ALA A 109 1.37 8.53 8.67
N LYS A 110 0.41 7.70 8.24
CA LYS A 110 -0.98 8.09 7.91
C LYS A 110 -1.96 7.66 9.01
N LYS A 111 -2.77 8.58 9.55
CA LYS A 111 -3.81 8.30 10.56
C LYS A 111 -4.88 7.32 10.05
N LYS A 112 -5.25 7.42 8.78
CA LYS A 112 -6.19 6.51 8.13
C LYS A 112 -5.70 5.05 8.15
N THR A 113 -4.41 4.81 7.93
CA THR A 113 -3.81 3.48 8.04
C THR A 113 -3.82 2.99 9.48
N GLN A 114 -3.51 3.87 10.46
CA GLN A 114 -3.65 3.53 11.88
C GLN A 114 -5.08 3.08 12.19
N SER A 115 -6.09 3.81 11.70
CA SER A 115 -7.51 3.48 11.93
C SER A 115 -7.89 2.13 11.32
N LEU A 116 -7.39 1.81 10.12
CA LEU A 116 -7.70 0.57 9.41
C LEU A 116 -7.06 -0.66 10.07
N LEU A 117 -5.77 -0.57 10.46
CA LEU A 117 -4.96 -1.73 10.89
C LEU A 117 -4.80 -1.83 12.42
N ARG A 118 -5.47 -1.01 13.20
CA ARG A 118 -5.26 -0.85 14.65
C ARG A 118 -5.53 -2.07 15.52
N THR A 119 -6.35 -3.03 15.02
CA THR A 119 -6.83 -4.15 15.84
C THR A 119 -5.69 -5.05 16.29
N GLY A 120 -5.59 -5.27 17.61
CA GLY A 120 -4.56 -6.09 18.25
C GLY A 120 -3.25 -5.37 18.54
N ALA A 121 -2.96 -4.20 17.94
CA ALA A 121 -1.74 -3.45 18.24
C ALA A 121 -1.80 -2.78 19.62
N THR A 122 -0.75 -2.95 20.42
CA THR A 122 -0.64 -2.39 21.78
C THR A 122 -0.32 -0.89 21.73
N ILE A 123 0.74 -0.52 21.01
CA ILE A 123 1.12 0.88 20.76
C ILE A 123 0.67 1.26 19.35
N ARG A 124 0.11 2.45 19.21
CA ARG A 124 -0.35 2.97 17.92
C ARG A 124 0.06 4.42 17.75
N LEU A 125 0.85 4.71 16.72
CA LEU A 125 1.30 6.05 16.38
C LEU A 125 1.05 6.32 14.90
N ALA A 126 0.37 7.44 14.59
CA ALA A 126 0.39 8.06 13.28
C ALA A 126 1.22 9.34 13.33
N ALA A 127 2.28 9.44 12.52
CA ALA A 127 3.19 10.58 12.55
C ALA A 127 2.50 11.91 12.20
N GLU A 128 1.49 11.91 11.32
CA GLU A 128 0.71 13.12 11.00
C GLU A 128 -0.15 13.64 12.16
N ALA A 129 -0.35 12.83 13.23
CA ALA A 129 -1.14 13.19 14.40
C ALA A 129 -0.55 12.57 15.68
N PRO A 130 0.69 12.91 16.07
CA PRO A 130 1.38 12.24 17.18
C PRO A 130 0.69 12.46 18.54
N GLY A 131 -0.11 13.52 18.68
CA GLY A 131 -0.94 13.76 19.86
C GLY A 131 -2.08 12.76 20.06
N ASP A 132 -2.45 12.02 19.02
CA ASP A 132 -3.49 10.99 19.05
C ASP A 132 -2.89 9.58 19.23
N ALA A 133 -1.63 9.46 19.61
CA ALA A 133 -0.97 8.19 19.87
C ALA A 133 -1.64 7.45 21.04
N GLU A 134 -1.71 6.14 20.95
CA GLU A 134 -2.36 5.28 21.94
C GLU A 134 -1.42 4.19 22.47
N GLY A 135 -1.68 3.73 23.69
CA GLY A 135 -0.99 2.58 24.28
C GLY A 135 0.44 2.85 24.76
N SER A 136 0.88 4.12 24.77
CA SER A 136 2.19 4.53 25.24
C SER A 136 2.10 5.85 26.00
N ALA A 137 2.94 6.03 27.02
CA ALA A 137 3.11 7.28 27.75
C ALA A 137 4.23 8.17 27.16
N ILE A 138 4.79 7.83 26.02
CA ILE A 138 5.88 8.55 25.38
C ILE A 138 5.37 9.90 24.87
N ASP A 139 6.04 10.98 25.31
CA ASP A 139 5.84 12.32 24.72
C ASP A 139 6.64 12.41 23.41
N TRP A 140 5.98 12.06 22.31
CA TRP A 140 6.61 11.97 20.99
C TRP A 140 7.16 13.31 20.54
N THR A 141 6.38 14.38 20.68
CA THR A 141 6.78 15.73 20.25
C THR A 141 7.82 16.35 21.18
N GLY A 142 7.77 16.06 22.46
CA GLY A 142 8.81 16.48 23.41
C GLY A 142 10.15 15.77 23.14
N ARG A 143 10.12 14.53 22.66
CA ARG A 143 11.32 13.73 22.37
C ARG A 143 11.94 14.02 21.00
N LEU A 144 11.13 14.18 19.97
CA LEU A 144 11.56 14.26 18.56
C LEU A 144 11.36 15.64 17.93
N GLY A 145 10.75 16.57 18.66
CA GLY A 145 10.25 17.81 18.10
C GLY A 145 8.90 17.61 17.38
N PRO A 146 8.32 18.69 16.84
CA PRO A 146 7.08 18.61 16.08
C PRO A 146 7.25 17.68 14.87
N ALA A 147 6.20 16.89 14.58
CA ALA A 147 6.21 16.05 13.39
C ALA A 147 6.24 16.94 12.14
N PRO A 148 7.04 16.58 11.12
CA PRO A 148 7.01 17.26 9.82
C PRO A 148 5.66 17.15 9.12
N ASP A 149 5.46 17.91 8.05
CA ASP A 149 4.27 17.81 7.21
C ASP A 149 4.19 16.41 6.58
N ILE A 150 2.97 15.86 6.49
CA ILE A 150 2.73 14.55 5.84
C ILE A 150 3.17 14.56 4.37
N TYR A 151 3.22 15.73 3.74
CA TYR A 151 3.70 15.95 2.38
C TYR A 151 5.17 16.38 2.36
N SER A 152 5.99 15.69 3.15
CA SER A 152 7.46 15.83 3.12
C SER A 152 8.12 14.46 3.34
N PRO A 153 9.32 14.21 2.81
CA PRO A 153 10.05 12.96 3.07
C PRO A 153 10.43 12.80 4.54
N GLU A 154 10.63 13.91 5.27
CA GLU A 154 11.07 13.95 6.67
C GLU A 154 10.05 13.32 7.62
N ILE A 155 8.75 13.26 7.28
CA ILE A 155 7.75 12.58 8.10
C ILE A 155 8.09 11.09 8.28
N ASN A 156 8.61 10.44 7.22
CA ASN A 156 9.02 9.04 7.27
C ASN A 156 10.26 8.85 8.15
N HIS A 157 11.18 9.79 8.13
CA HIS A 157 12.38 9.77 8.97
C HIS A 157 12.04 10.03 10.44
N TRP A 158 11.15 10.96 10.71
CA TRP A 158 10.63 11.22 12.05
C TRP A 158 9.95 9.98 12.63
N LEU A 159 9.10 9.34 11.82
CA LEU A 159 8.43 8.10 12.21
C LEU A 159 9.43 6.98 12.48
N PHE A 160 10.51 6.87 11.69
CA PHE A 160 11.54 5.86 11.94
C PHE A 160 12.26 6.10 13.27
N ARG A 161 12.57 7.36 13.60
CA ARG A 161 13.15 7.73 14.92
C ARG A 161 12.19 7.40 16.06
N ALA A 162 10.89 7.62 15.89
CA ALA A 162 9.89 7.16 16.85
C ALA A 162 9.89 5.63 16.98
N THR A 163 10.08 4.90 15.89
CA THR A 163 10.23 3.44 15.90
C THR A 163 11.48 2.99 16.64
N GLN A 164 12.61 3.69 16.49
CA GLN A 164 13.82 3.43 17.27
C GLN A 164 13.57 3.61 18.78
N ILE A 165 12.80 4.63 19.19
CA ILE A 165 12.40 4.80 20.60
C ILE A 165 11.59 3.59 21.09
N VAL A 166 10.61 3.12 20.31
CA VAL A 166 9.83 1.91 20.66
C VAL A 166 10.75 0.70 20.82
N LEU A 167 11.66 0.49 19.88
CA LEU A 167 12.60 -0.64 19.92
C LEU A 167 13.58 -0.55 21.09
N ASN A 168 14.01 0.63 21.51
CA ASN A 168 15.01 0.82 22.56
C ASN A 168 14.42 0.86 23.97
N GLU A 169 13.21 1.42 24.13
CA GLU A 169 12.73 1.85 25.45
C GLU A 169 11.45 1.13 25.89
N THR A 170 10.89 0.26 25.04
CA THR A 170 9.70 -0.53 25.40
C THR A 170 9.97 -2.03 25.30
N ASP A 171 9.06 -2.81 25.86
CA ASP A 171 9.08 -4.27 25.77
C ASP A 171 8.30 -4.78 24.54
N THR A 172 8.23 -3.97 23.48
CA THR A 172 7.58 -4.33 22.22
C THR A 172 8.42 -5.38 21.48
N ASP A 173 7.75 -6.45 21.07
CA ASP A 173 8.35 -7.59 20.38
C ASP A 173 8.16 -7.53 18.87
N LEU A 174 7.03 -6.93 18.40
CA LEU A 174 6.68 -6.84 17.00
C LEU A 174 6.30 -5.40 16.65
N VAL A 175 7.01 -4.81 15.71
CA VAL A 175 6.72 -3.48 15.17
C VAL A 175 6.32 -3.61 13.72
N TYR A 176 5.18 -3.04 13.33
CA TYR A 176 4.77 -2.82 11.95
C TYR A 176 5.00 -1.34 11.63
N PHE A 177 5.90 -1.08 10.70
CA PHE A 177 6.30 0.25 10.26
C PHE A 177 5.79 0.51 8.83
N HIS A 178 5.12 1.66 8.61
CA HIS A 178 4.54 2.03 7.32
C HIS A 178 4.83 3.49 6.99
N THR A 179 5.46 3.74 5.85
CA THR A 179 5.78 5.09 5.34
C THR A 179 4.61 5.76 4.63
N THR A 180 4.86 6.91 4.03
CA THR A 180 4.04 7.52 2.96
C THR A 180 4.87 7.64 1.70
N ASP A 181 4.22 7.48 0.56
CA ASP A 181 4.75 7.47 -0.80
C ASP A 181 4.88 8.87 -1.44
N TYR A 182 4.67 9.93 -0.65
CA TYR A 182 4.77 11.30 -1.16
C TYR A 182 6.04 11.55 -2.01
N PRO A 183 7.26 11.17 -1.57
CA PRO A 183 8.47 11.37 -2.37
C PRO A 183 8.42 10.67 -3.73
N MET A 184 7.81 9.48 -3.81
CA MET A 184 7.72 8.67 -5.02
C MET A 184 6.70 9.22 -6.03
N HIS A 185 5.63 9.88 -5.55
CA HIS A 185 4.72 10.63 -6.40
C HIS A 185 5.38 11.87 -7.00
N MET A 186 6.22 12.53 -6.22
CA MET A 186 6.84 13.80 -6.64
C MET A 186 8.01 13.59 -7.60
N GLU A 187 8.82 12.54 -7.39
CA GLU A 187 10.05 12.33 -8.16
C GLU A 187 10.31 10.87 -8.52
N PRO A 188 10.94 10.64 -9.68
CA PRO A 188 11.36 9.30 -10.11
C PRO A 188 12.49 8.77 -9.20
N PRO A 189 12.89 7.49 -9.38
CA PRO A 189 13.94 6.86 -8.58
C PRO A 189 15.27 7.63 -8.49
N TRP A 190 15.63 8.39 -9.54
CA TRP A 190 16.85 9.18 -9.61
C TRP A 190 16.69 10.64 -9.17
N GLY A 191 15.49 11.04 -8.74
CA GLY A 191 15.21 12.42 -8.29
C GLY A 191 15.82 12.70 -6.92
N GLU A 192 16.15 13.99 -6.67
CA GLU A 192 16.84 14.40 -5.43
C GLU A 192 16.04 14.05 -4.17
N MET A 193 14.72 14.28 -4.18
CA MET A 193 13.85 13.99 -3.05
C MET A 193 13.78 12.49 -2.77
N SER A 194 13.67 11.67 -3.83
CA SER A 194 13.67 10.21 -3.69
C SER A 194 15.00 9.70 -3.13
N GLN A 195 16.13 10.21 -3.63
CA GLN A 195 17.45 9.84 -3.16
C GLN A 195 17.71 10.29 -1.72
N PHE A 196 17.30 11.51 -1.36
CA PHE A 196 17.37 12.01 0.01
C PHE A 196 16.54 11.14 0.96
N HIS A 197 15.29 10.87 0.58
CA HIS A 197 14.40 10.04 1.37
C HIS A 197 15.00 8.65 1.64
N LEU A 198 15.41 7.95 0.59
CA LEU A 198 15.88 6.58 0.69
C LEU A 198 17.26 6.48 1.36
N GLY A 199 18.15 7.45 1.12
CA GLY A 199 19.46 7.50 1.79
C GLY A 199 19.35 7.71 3.30
N GLU A 200 18.53 8.66 3.75
CA GLU A 200 18.33 8.90 5.19
C GLU A 200 17.59 7.73 5.84
N TRP A 201 16.57 7.15 5.16
CA TRP A 201 15.87 5.97 5.63
C TRP A 201 16.84 4.79 5.83
N ASP A 202 17.70 4.50 4.86
CA ASP A 202 18.68 3.41 4.92
C ASP A 202 19.74 3.65 6.01
N ARG A 203 20.13 4.91 6.25
CA ARG A 203 21.03 5.28 7.33
C ARG A 203 20.41 4.96 8.70
N LEU A 204 19.15 5.34 8.91
CA LEU A 204 18.39 5.04 10.15
C LEU A 204 18.19 3.54 10.33
N LEU A 205 17.95 2.81 9.23
CA LEU A 205 17.90 1.34 9.26
C LEU A 205 19.24 0.77 9.73
N GLY A 206 20.36 1.25 9.20
CA GLY A 206 21.70 0.82 9.61
C GLY A 206 21.95 1.00 11.10
N GLU A 207 21.63 2.18 11.64
CA GLU A 207 21.72 2.45 13.09
C GLU A 207 20.88 1.45 13.91
N THR A 208 19.69 1.12 13.42
CA THR A 208 18.79 0.18 14.09
C THR A 208 19.34 -1.24 14.06
N LEU A 209 19.87 -1.70 12.94
CA LEU A 209 20.46 -3.03 12.81
C LEU A 209 21.72 -3.18 13.67
N ASP A 210 22.52 -2.14 13.78
CA ASP A 210 23.74 -2.14 14.60
C ASP A 210 23.40 -2.14 16.12
N ALA A 211 22.33 -1.43 16.52
CA ALA A 211 21.84 -1.44 17.90
C ALA A 211 21.13 -2.74 18.30
N HIS A 212 20.54 -3.45 17.33
CA HIS A 212 19.75 -4.67 17.52
C HIS A 212 20.20 -5.78 16.58
N PRO A 213 21.37 -6.40 16.77
CA PRO A 213 21.94 -7.38 15.84
C PRO A 213 21.06 -8.62 15.61
N ASP A 214 20.18 -8.97 16.57
CA ASP A 214 19.26 -10.11 16.48
C ASP A 214 17.86 -9.74 15.98
N LEU A 215 17.62 -8.48 15.56
CA LEU A 215 16.35 -8.01 15.03
C LEU A 215 16.02 -8.72 13.73
N GLU A 216 14.90 -9.43 13.69
CA GLU A 216 14.36 -9.96 12.44
C GLU A 216 13.69 -8.83 11.66
N VAL A 217 14.09 -8.61 10.42
CA VAL A 217 13.48 -7.57 9.55
C VAL A 217 12.79 -8.23 8.36
N TYR A 218 11.52 -7.86 8.17
CA TYR A 218 10.66 -8.27 7.08
C TYR A 218 10.25 -7.02 6.33
N MET A 219 10.80 -6.80 5.13
CA MET A 219 10.59 -5.57 4.36
C MET A 219 9.98 -5.87 3.01
N SER A 220 8.92 -5.14 2.66
CA SER A 220 8.33 -5.12 1.34
C SER A 220 7.71 -3.75 1.05
N ALA A 221 7.08 -3.63 -0.12
CA ALA A 221 6.28 -2.49 -0.50
C ALA A 221 4.86 -2.94 -0.87
N ASP A 222 3.96 -2.00 -0.94
CA ASP A 222 2.58 -2.20 -1.39
C ASP A 222 2.49 -2.17 -2.91
N HIS A 223 3.15 -1.23 -3.55
CA HIS A 223 3.21 -1.02 -4.99
C HIS A 223 4.48 -0.27 -5.39
N GLY A 224 4.70 -0.14 -6.68
CA GLY A 224 5.66 0.77 -7.30
C GLY A 224 5.00 2.05 -7.78
N MET A 225 5.72 2.80 -8.65
CA MET A 225 5.29 4.11 -9.11
C MET A 225 5.77 4.36 -10.54
N ASN A 226 4.85 4.70 -11.47
CA ASN A 226 5.18 5.00 -12.85
C ASN A 226 4.67 6.37 -13.31
N PHE A 227 5.28 6.91 -14.35
CA PHE A 227 4.73 8.03 -15.10
C PHE A 227 3.44 7.61 -15.80
N LYS A 228 2.48 8.54 -15.91
CA LYS A 228 1.21 8.35 -16.59
C LYS A 228 0.96 9.49 -17.55
N SER A 229 0.50 9.20 -18.74
CA SER A 229 0.30 10.21 -19.78
C SER A 229 -1.16 10.50 -20.12
N ARG A 230 -2.10 9.59 -19.73
CA ARG A 230 -3.52 9.78 -20.06
C ARG A 230 -4.44 9.36 -18.91
N CYS A 231 -5.57 10.08 -18.82
CA CYS A 231 -6.63 9.79 -17.87
C CYS A 231 -7.99 9.72 -18.53
N TYR A 232 -8.84 8.78 -18.08
CA TYR A 232 -10.21 8.62 -18.51
C TYR A 232 -11.19 8.74 -17.34
N ASP A 233 -12.20 9.61 -17.49
CA ASP A 233 -13.39 9.66 -16.62
C ASP A 233 -14.49 8.80 -17.26
N LEU A 234 -14.61 7.57 -16.83
CA LEU A 234 -15.59 6.62 -17.35
C LEU A 234 -17.03 7.07 -17.11
N ASN A 235 -17.30 7.85 -16.06
CA ASN A 235 -18.63 8.41 -15.79
C ASN A 235 -19.10 9.37 -16.89
N LYS A 236 -18.17 10.02 -17.60
CA LYS A 236 -18.44 10.93 -18.71
C LYS A 236 -18.34 10.23 -20.07
N LEU A 237 -17.31 9.40 -20.23
CA LEU A 237 -17.01 8.77 -21.53
C LEU A 237 -18.03 7.72 -21.93
N VAL A 238 -18.42 6.84 -21.00
CA VAL A 238 -19.31 5.72 -21.33
C VAL A 238 -20.67 6.20 -21.82
N PRO A 239 -21.35 7.18 -21.14
CA PRO A 239 -22.60 7.74 -21.65
C PRO A 239 -22.47 8.44 -23.00
N ARG A 240 -21.40 9.18 -23.23
CA ARG A 240 -21.16 9.89 -24.52
C ARG A 240 -20.95 8.92 -25.68
N LYS A 241 -20.49 7.72 -25.41
CA LYS A 241 -20.31 6.66 -26.42
C LYS A 241 -21.53 5.74 -26.57
N GLY A 242 -22.67 6.12 -25.97
CA GLY A 242 -23.96 5.45 -26.16
C GLY A 242 -24.19 4.21 -25.30
N ALA A 243 -23.39 4.01 -24.25
CA ALA A 243 -23.66 3.02 -23.21
C ALA A 243 -23.97 3.73 -21.89
N GLU A 244 -24.53 3.02 -20.92
CA GLU A 244 -24.90 3.61 -19.64
C GLU A 244 -24.31 2.82 -18.48
N ILE A 245 -23.75 3.54 -17.49
CA ILE A 245 -23.30 2.99 -16.22
C ILE A 245 -24.02 3.68 -15.08
N PHE A 246 -24.06 3.02 -13.94
CA PHE A 246 -24.54 3.65 -12.72
C PHE A 246 -23.45 4.56 -12.13
N PHE A 247 -22.21 4.04 -12.01
CA PHE A 247 -21.06 4.74 -11.48
C PHE A 247 -19.76 4.06 -11.88
N ALA A 248 -18.67 4.83 -11.94
CA ALA A 248 -17.30 4.30 -12.06
C ALA A 248 -16.38 5.03 -11.08
N MET A 249 -15.48 4.31 -10.47
CA MET A 249 -14.54 4.82 -9.47
C MET A 249 -13.15 4.23 -9.66
N SER A 250 -12.12 5.06 -9.60
CA SER A 250 -10.73 4.60 -9.50
C SER A 250 -10.52 3.84 -8.18
N ALA A 251 -9.78 2.74 -8.23
CA ALA A 251 -9.39 2.01 -7.03
C ALA A 251 -8.47 2.82 -6.10
N GLU A 252 -7.74 3.78 -6.66
CA GLU A 252 -6.88 4.74 -5.93
C GLU A 252 -7.67 5.88 -5.27
N ARG A 253 -8.96 6.01 -5.53
CA ARG A 253 -9.78 7.09 -4.99
C ARG A 253 -9.56 7.30 -3.50
N ASP A 254 -9.07 8.49 -3.11
CA ASP A 254 -8.75 8.87 -1.73
C ASP A 254 -9.14 10.35 -1.49
N PRO A 255 -10.17 10.64 -0.70
CA PRO A 255 -10.61 12.00 -0.45
C PRO A 255 -9.67 12.80 0.47
N TYR A 256 -8.74 12.15 1.16
CA TYR A 256 -7.80 12.79 2.09
C TYR A 256 -6.52 13.25 1.42
N VAL A 257 -6.15 12.70 0.28
CA VAL A 257 -4.94 13.06 -0.47
C VAL A 257 -5.11 14.43 -1.14
N LYS A 258 -4.08 15.29 -0.99
CA LYS A 258 -4.08 16.66 -1.54
C LYS A 258 -2.91 16.94 -2.49
N HIS A 259 -1.86 16.14 -2.46
CA HIS A 259 -0.63 16.38 -3.23
C HIS A 259 -0.70 15.86 -4.67
N HIS A 260 -1.62 14.94 -4.96
CA HIS A 260 -1.89 14.47 -6.32
C HIS A 260 -3.39 14.22 -6.53
N ARG A 261 -3.78 14.07 -7.79
CA ARG A 261 -5.12 13.60 -8.13
C ARG A 261 -5.15 12.09 -7.92
N THR A 262 -6.19 11.58 -7.27
CA THR A 262 -6.34 10.16 -6.93
C THR A 262 -6.77 9.34 -8.15
N TYR A 263 -5.96 9.39 -9.20
CA TYR A 263 -6.10 8.65 -10.43
C TYR A 263 -5.28 7.36 -10.33
N GLY A 264 -5.88 6.23 -10.66
CA GLY A 264 -5.20 4.94 -10.58
C GLY A 264 -5.38 4.10 -11.84
N GLY A 265 -4.45 3.15 -12.04
CA GLY A 265 -4.42 2.26 -13.20
C GLY A 265 -5.58 1.26 -13.27
N THR A 266 -6.46 1.22 -12.27
CA THR A 266 -7.63 0.32 -12.20
C THR A 266 -8.88 1.08 -11.79
N ALA A 267 -10.01 0.78 -12.43
CA ALA A 267 -11.32 1.31 -12.07
C ALA A 267 -12.35 0.18 -11.87
N PHE A 268 -13.21 0.36 -10.87
CA PHE A 268 -14.45 -0.40 -10.72
C PHE A 268 -15.60 0.32 -11.41
N VAL A 269 -16.50 -0.44 -12.05
CA VAL A 269 -17.69 0.09 -12.72
C VAL A 269 -18.93 -0.65 -12.22
N TRP A 270 -19.93 0.10 -11.79
CA TRP A 270 -21.26 -0.40 -11.45
C TRP A 270 -22.20 -0.14 -12.63
N LEU A 271 -22.88 -1.20 -13.06
CA LEU A 271 -23.80 -1.17 -14.20
C LEU A 271 -25.19 -0.70 -13.76
N LYS A 272 -25.95 -0.06 -14.65
CA LYS A 272 -27.37 0.21 -14.42
C LYS A 272 -28.20 -1.08 -14.44
N GLN A 273 -27.88 -1.95 -15.38
CA GLN A 273 -28.51 -3.27 -15.54
C GLN A 273 -27.42 -4.32 -15.81
N PRO A 274 -27.52 -5.54 -15.27
CA PRO A 274 -26.54 -6.60 -15.53
C PRO A 274 -26.33 -6.89 -17.02
N GLY A 275 -27.37 -6.73 -17.84
CA GLY A 275 -27.30 -6.93 -19.31
C GLY A 275 -26.49 -5.88 -20.08
N ASP A 276 -26.09 -4.78 -19.43
CA ASP A 276 -25.30 -3.71 -20.06
C ASP A 276 -23.82 -4.07 -20.19
N PHE A 277 -23.35 -5.14 -19.55
CA PHE A 277 -21.93 -5.52 -19.51
C PHE A 277 -21.27 -5.48 -20.89
N ALA A 278 -21.83 -6.20 -21.88
CA ALA A 278 -21.21 -6.33 -23.19
C ALA A 278 -21.03 -4.98 -23.89
N ARG A 279 -22.03 -4.10 -23.79
CA ARG A 279 -22.00 -2.76 -24.38
C ARG A 279 -20.98 -1.86 -23.69
N VAL A 280 -20.98 -1.84 -22.37
CA VAL A 280 -20.04 -1.03 -21.58
C VAL A 280 -18.61 -1.54 -21.78
N ALA A 281 -18.40 -2.85 -21.78
CA ALA A 281 -17.10 -3.45 -22.04
C ALA A 281 -16.56 -3.12 -23.43
N ASP A 282 -17.41 -3.12 -24.46
CA ASP A 282 -17.02 -2.73 -25.83
C ASP A 282 -16.57 -1.27 -25.87
N VAL A 283 -17.28 -0.37 -25.20
CA VAL A 283 -16.88 1.04 -25.09
C VAL A 283 -15.52 1.17 -24.41
N CYS A 284 -15.32 0.52 -23.27
CA CYS A 284 -14.07 0.60 -22.53
C CYS A 284 -12.89 0.03 -23.33
N ARG A 285 -13.06 -1.14 -23.98
CA ARG A 285 -11.99 -1.80 -24.77
C ARG A 285 -11.54 -1.00 -25.99
N ARG A 286 -12.35 -0.04 -26.44
CA ARG A 286 -12.00 0.86 -27.56
C ARG A 286 -11.27 2.12 -27.11
N LEU A 287 -11.11 2.33 -25.83
CA LEU A 287 -10.26 3.41 -25.31
C LEU A 287 -8.81 2.99 -25.44
N ASP A 288 -8.00 3.87 -26.00
CA ASP A 288 -6.57 3.63 -26.14
C ASP A 288 -5.92 3.46 -24.76
N GLY A 289 -5.09 2.42 -24.59
CA GLY A 289 -4.45 2.09 -23.32
C GLY A 289 -5.33 1.38 -22.29
N VAL A 290 -6.59 1.03 -22.61
CA VAL A 290 -7.33 0.07 -21.80
C VAL A 290 -6.80 -1.35 -22.12
N GLU A 291 -6.15 -1.98 -21.14
CA GLU A 291 -5.52 -3.27 -21.29
C GLU A 291 -6.54 -4.42 -21.22
N ALA A 292 -7.44 -4.38 -20.23
CA ALA A 292 -8.45 -5.40 -20.06
C ALA A 292 -9.72 -4.90 -19.38
N VAL A 293 -10.81 -5.63 -19.60
CA VAL A 293 -12.11 -5.42 -18.96
C VAL A 293 -12.65 -6.79 -18.53
N TYR A 294 -12.88 -6.92 -17.24
CA TYR A 294 -13.35 -8.14 -16.59
C TYR A 294 -14.75 -7.94 -16.00
N ASP A 295 -15.57 -8.97 -16.02
CA ASP A 295 -16.74 -9.03 -15.14
C ASP A 295 -16.29 -9.27 -13.68
N ARG A 296 -17.20 -8.98 -12.73
CA ARG A 296 -16.97 -9.10 -11.28
C ARG A 296 -16.35 -10.43 -10.88
N TYR A 297 -16.89 -11.55 -11.35
CA TYR A 297 -16.46 -12.86 -10.88
C TYR A 297 -15.14 -13.28 -11.51
N THR A 298 -14.93 -12.91 -12.76
CA THR A 298 -13.64 -13.09 -13.44
C THR A 298 -12.56 -12.27 -12.76
N ALA A 299 -12.83 -10.99 -12.46
CA ALA A 299 -11.90 -10.13 -11.70
C ALA A 299 -11.61 -10.69 -10.31
N ALA A 300 -12.64 -11.11 -9.57
CA ALA A 300 -12.49 -11.72 -8.24
C ALA A 300 -11.63 -12.98 -8.28
N SER A 301 -11.80 -13.82 -9.31
CA SER A 301 -11.01 -15.05 -9.47
C SER A 301 -9.55 -14.78 -9.84
N ILE A 302 -9.29 -13.86 -10.78
CA ILE A 302 -7.93 -13.59 -11.29
C ILE A 302 -7.09 -12.83 -10.26
N PHE A 303 -7.69 -11.83 -9.61
CA PHE A 303 -6.99 -10.93 -8.70
C PHE A 303 -7.25 -11.23 -7.22
N GLU A 304 -7.89 -12.36 -6.92
CA GLU A 304 -8.23 -12.80 -5.56
C GLU A 304 -8.96 -11.70 -4.76
N LEU A 305 -9.92 -10.98 -5.41
CA LEU A 305 -10.72 -9.92 -4.79
C LEU A 305 -11.97 -10.49 -4.10
N HIS A 306 -12.48 -9.75 -3.10
CA HIS A 306 -13.77 -10.07 -2.48
C HIS A 306 -14.91 -9.59 -3.39
N PRO A 307 -15.72 -10.50 -4.00
CA PRO A 307 -16.66 -10.14 -5.06
C PRO A 307 -17.76 -9.16 -4.61
N ASP A 308 -18.16 -9.20 -3.34
CA ASP A 308 -19.21 -8.31 -2.81
C ASP A 308 -18.70 -6.90 -2.49
N ARG A 309 -17.39 -6.65 -2.67
CA ARG A 309 -16.75 -5.36 -2.36
C ARG A 309 -16.10 -4.69 -3.58
N ILE A 310 -16.46 -5.14 -4.77
CA ILE A 310 -16.04 -4.56 -6.05
C ILE A 310 -17.25 -4.24 -6.91
N GLY A 311 -17.06 -3.46 -7.99
CA GLY A 311 -18.11 -3.16 -8.96
C GLY A 311 -18.53 -4.39 -9.78
N ASP A 312 -19.48 -4.20 -10.68
CA ASP A 312 -19.91 -5.25 -11.64
C ASP A 312 -18.83 -5.56 -12.67
N MET A 313 -17.94 -4.58 -12.90
CA MET A 313 -16.82 -4.68 -13.81
C MET A 313 -15.55 -4.12 -13.17
N LEU A 314 -14.40 -4.63 -13.64
CA LEU A 314 -13.08 -4.08 -13.38
C LEU A 314 -12.42 -3.75 -14.72
N VAL A 315 -11.86 -2.55 -14.84
CA VAL A 315 -11.16 -2.04 -16.03
C VAL A 315 -9.72 -1.77 -15.63
N THR A 316 -8.75 -2.29 -16.38
CA THR A 316 -7.31 -2.02 -16.17
C THR A 316 -6.76 -1.20 -17.33
N GLY A 317 -5.89 -0.23 -17.00
CA GLY A 317 -5.09 0.52 -17.95
C GLY A 317 -3.70 -0.09 -18.11
N ASP A 318 -3.07 0.23 -19.22
CA ASP A 318 -1.65 0.00 -19.46
C ASP A 318 -0.77 0.91 -18.56
N ILE A 319 0.55 0.81 -18.72
CA ILE A 319 1.51 1.59 -17.94
C ILE A 319 1.25 3.11 -17.99
N ASP A 320 0.69 3.63 -19.08
CA ASP A 320 0.45 5.06 -19.32
C ASP A 320 -0.94 5.55 -18.92
N THR A 321 -1.88 4.63 -18.63
CA THR A 321 -3.30 4.93 -18.51
C THR A 321 -3.80 4.85 -17.08
N VAL A 322 -4.55 5.88 -16.67
CA VAL A 322 -5.26 5.91 -15.38
C VAL A 322 -6.72 6.32 -15.55
N PHE A 323 -7.48 6.10 -14.49
CA PHE A 323 -8.89 6.43 -14.40
C PHE A 323 -9.14 7.36 -13.21
N GLY A 324 -10.07 8.31 -13.38
CA GLY A 324 -10.46 9.17 -12.28
C GLY A 324 -11.41 10.29 -12.72
N PRO A 325 -12.03 10.99 -11.77
CA PRO A 325 -12.94 12.09 -12.07
C PRO A 325 -12.15 13.32 -12.54
N MET A 326 -12.68 14.04 -13.53
CA MET A 326 -12.08 15.28 -14.03
C MET A 326 -13.14 16.35 -14.26
N ASP A 327 -12.72 17.61 -14.30
CA ASP A 327 -13.65 18.74 -14.46
C ASP A 327 -14.05 18.98 -15.92
N ASN A 328 -13.20 18.58 -16.89
CA ASN A 328 -13.49 18.78 -18.30
C ASN A 328 -14.73 17.97 -18.73
N LYS A 329 -15.39 18.43 -19.81
CA LYS A 329 -16.62 17.79 -20.29
C LYS A 329 -16.37 16.52 -21.10
N ASP A 330 -15.16 16.36 -21.63
CA ASP A 330 -14.86 15.29 -22.58
C ASP A 330 -14.53 13.96 -21.88
N GLY A 331 -14.10 14.01 -20.64
CA GLY A 331 -13.74 12.82 -19.87
C GLY A 331 -12.42 12.18 -20.34
N ILE A 332 -11.60 12.95 -21.08
CA ILE A 332 -10.27 12.56 -21.55
C ILE A 332 -9.30 13.67 -21.18
N GLU A 333 -8.15 13.32 -20.64
CA GLU A 333 -7.10 14.27 -20.31
C GLU A 333 -5.73 13.68 -20.64
N GLU A 334 -4.89 14.47 -21.32
CA GLU A 334 -3.45 14.24 -21.39
C GLU A 334 -2.82 14.78 -20.10
N LEU A 335 -2.10 13.94 -19.39
CA LEU A 335 -1.51 14.29 -18.11
C LEU A 335 -0.16 14.98 -18.30
N PRO A 336 0.27 15.83 -17.34
CA PRO A 336 1.61 16.42 -17.36
C PRO A 336 2.69 15.33 -17.36
N GLU A 337 3.81 15.58 -18.06
CA GLU A 337 4.95 14.63 -18.17
C GLU A 337 5.48 14.16 -16.79
N ALA A 338 5.37 15.00 -15.77
CA ALA A 338 5.81 14.68 -14.42
C ALA A 338 4.77 13.93 -13.58
N PHE A 339 3.56 13.67 -14.11
CA PHE A 339 2.52 13.01 -13.33
C PHE A 339 2.86 11.55 -13.09
N ARG A 340 2.88 11.16 -11.81
CA ARG A 340 3.22 9.81 -11.37
C ARG A 340 2.15 9.27 -10.44
N THR A 341 1.76 8.02 -10.64
CA THR A 341 0.84 7.30 -9.78
C THR A 341 0.94 5.78 -10.03
N HIS A 342 0.06 5.03 -9.44
CA HIS A 342 0.05 3.57 -9.40
C HIS A 342 -1.36 2.99 -9.59
N GLY A 343 -1.59 1.74 -9.22
CA GLY A 343 -2.91 1.10 -9.24
C GLY A 343 -3.11 0.14 -10.40
N GLY A 344 -2.12 -0.03 -11.28
CA GLY A 344 -2.11 -0.96 -12.40
C GLY A 344 -1.20 -2.18 -12.17
N SER A 345 -1.15 -3.06 -13.17
CA SER A 345 -0.32 -4.28 -13.14
C SER A 345 1.19 -3.99 -13.18
N ASP A 346 1.58 -2.85 -13.77
CA ASP A 346 2.97 -2.44 -13.92
C ASP A 346 3.59 -2.00 -12.61
N GLU A 347 2.80 -1.44 -11.69
CA GLU A 347 3.21 -1.05 -10.35
C GLU A 347 3.17 -2.21 -9.34
N ALA A 348 2.75 -3.41 -9.75
CA ALA A 348 2.63 -4.54 -8.83
C ALA A 348 3.96 -5.23 -8.48
N ASN A 349 5.08 -4.98 -9.20
CA ASN A 349 6.36 -5.57 -8.84
C ASN A 349 6.99 -4.86 -7.65
N VAL A 350 7.25 -5.60 -6.57
CA VAL A 350 7.80 -5.04 -5.33
C VAL A 350 8.90 -5.94 -4.76
N PRO A 351 9.88 -5.39 -4.01
CA PRO A 351 10.88 -6.19 -3.31
C PRO A 351 10.25 -6.91 -2.11
N LEU A 352 10.74 -8.08 -1.80
CA LEU A 352 10.49 -8.82 -0.57
C LEU A 352 11.82 -9.24 0.03
N ILE A 353 12.14 -8.74 1.22
CA ILE A 353 13.40 -8.94 1.91
C ILE A 353 13.11 -9.52 3.30
N ILE A 354 13.80 -10.60 3.68
CA ILE A 354 13.75 -11.20 5.02
C ILE A 354 15.18 -11.30 5.53
N TYR A 355 15.44 -10.68 6.67
CA TYR A 355 16.76 -10.61 7.29
C TYR A 355 16.73 -11.17 8.70
N ASN A 356 17.84 -11.79 9.13
CA ASN A 356 17.98 -12.51 10.41
C ASN A 356 16.92 -13.61 10.63
N ARG A 357 16.31 -14.09 9.57
CA ARG A 357 15.42 -15.26 9.60
C ARG A 357 15.69 -16.13 8.38
N GLU A 358 15.98 -17.39 8.64
CA GLU A 358 16.23 -18.35 7.57
C GLU A 358 14.93 -18.66 6.82
N VAL A 359 15.02 -18.66 5.50
CA VAL A 359 13.97 -19.09 4.57
C VAL A 359 14.48 -20.33 3.84
N ASP A 360 13.84 -21.46 4.07
CA ASP A 360 14.23 -22.73 3.43
C ASP A 360 14.17 -22.56 1.88
N PRO A 361 15.25 -22.84 1.16
CA PRO A 361 15.26 -22.76 -0.30
C PRO A 361 14.13 -23.56 -0.99
N ARG A 362 13.69 -24.65 -0.36
CA ARG A 362 12.55 -25.45 -0.85
C ARG A 362 11.22 -24.68 -0.82
N ASP A 363 11.14 -23.63 0.01
CA ASP A 363 9.93 -22.82 0.19
C ASP A 363 9.95 -21.53 -0.64
N TRP A 364 11.03 -21.21 -1.34
CA TRP A 364 11.16 -19.98 -2.14
C TRP A 364 10.04 -19.81 -3.18
N HIS A 365 9.51 -20.90 -3.70
CA HIS A 365 8.41 -20.90 -4.65
C HIS A 365 7.07 -20.43 -4.04
N LYS A 366 6.95 -20.43 -2.70
CA LYS A 366 5.76 -19.99 -1.94
C LYS A 366 5.68 -18.46 -1.80
N TYR A 367 6.80 -17.77 -1.98
CA TYR A 367 6.85 -16.31 -1.93
C TYR A 367 6.51 -15.76 -3.33
N ARG A 368 5.24 -15.48 -3.57
CA ARG A 368 4.70 -14.99 -4.85
C ARG A 368 4.19 -13.57 -4.74
N HIS A 369 3.64 -13.22 -3.59
CA HIS A 369 3.03 -11.94 -3.30
C HIS A 369 3.68 -11.26 -2.10
N ASN A 370 3.52 -9.95 -1.99
CA ASN A 370 4.04 -9.18 -0.86
C ASN A 370 3.45 -9.63 0.49
N TYR A 371 2.21 -10.11 0.53
CA TYR A 371 1.61 -10.65 1.75
C TYR A 371 2.28 -11.95 2.25
N ASP A 372 3.06 -12.64 1.42
CA ASP A 372 3.85 -13.80 1.86
C ASP A 372 5.01 -13.41 2.77
N LEU A 373 5.30 -12.09 2.87
CA LEU A 373 6.37 -11.54 3.70
C LEU A 373 6.36 -12.07 5.13
N ILE A 374 5.18 -12.13 5.74
CA ILE A 374 5.05 -12.50 7.16
C ILE A 374 4.91 -14.02 7.39
N ARG A 375 4.96 -14.83 6.33
CA ARG A 375 4.86 -16.30 6.41
C ARG A 375 5.86 -16.92 7.40
N PRO A 376 7.16 -16.53 7.45
CA PRO A 376 8.12 -17.17 8.37
C PRO A 376 7.97 -16.71 9.82
N ILE A 377 7.13 -15.73 10.11
CA ILE A 377 6.86 -15.32 11.50
C ILE A 377 6.20 -16.47 12.25
N GLY A 378 5.27 -17.20 11.62
CA GLY A 378 4.79 -18.50 12.11
C GLY A 378 3.70 -18.40 13.20
N PHE A 379 2.86 -17.35 13.14
CA PHE A 379 1.66 -17.25 14.01
C PHE A 379 0.43 -17.81 13.33
#